data_4562bbb1aa495abe1b765f6963194979
#
_entry.id   4562bbb1aa495abe1b765f6963194979
#
_cell.length_a   1.000
_cell.length_b   1.000
_cell.length_c   1.000
_cell.angle_alpha   90.00
_cell.angle_beta   90.00
_cell.angle_gamma   90.00
#
_symmetry.space_group_name_H-M   'P 1'
#
loop_
_entity.id
_entity.type
_entity.pdbx_description
1 polymer ?
#
loop_
_entity_poly.entity_id
_entity_poly.type
_entity_poly.pdbx_seq_one_letter_code
_entity_poly.pdbx_strand_id
1 'polypeptide(L)' 'MDSDSKQLVIVEWRDILQTSGWESHDEVDCPVIRSVGWLIPQDDPKTIKICNTLAPENFDETKEDKEYGITAFPKGC' A
#
# COMPACT_ATOMS: atom_id res chain seq x y z
N MET A 1 -9.18 13.00 -19.10
CA MET A 1 -8.98 12.47 -18.54
C MET A 1 -8.47 12.56 -17.78
N ASP A 2 -8.26 12.47 -17.55
CA ASP A 2 -8.36 12.48 -16.80
C ASP A 2 -7.93 12.51 -15.62
N SER A 3 -7.90 13.35 -15.07
CA SER A 3 -7.85 13.41 -13.67
C SER A 3 -8.04 12.13 -13.00
N ASP A 4 -8.73 11.31 -13.59
CA ASP A 4 -8.91 10.01 -13.01
C ASP A 4 -7.82 9.08 -13.43
N SER A 5 -6.72 9.60 -13.88
CA SER A 5 -5.61 8.73 -14.17
C SER A 5 -5.09 8.18 -12.86
N LYS A 6 -5.20 6.91 -12.73
CA LYS A 6 -4.73 6.21 -11.55
C LYS A 6 -3.30 5.80 -11.77
N GLN A 7 -2.54 5.82 -10.72
CA GLN A 7 -1.13 5.51 -10.78
C GLN A 7 -0.87 4.15 -10.17
N LEU A 8 -0.28 3.28 -10.95
CA LEU A 8 0.16 1.98 -10.45
C LEU A 8 1.54 2.17 -9.86
N VAL A 9 1.71 1.79 -8.61
CA VAL A 9 2.96 2.04 -7.90
C VAL A 9 3.43 0.77 -7.22
N ILE A 10 4.70 0.77 -6.91
CA ILE A 10 5.31 -0.27 -6.10
C ILE A 10 5.75 0.40 -4.80
N VAL A 11 5.29 -0.14 -3.68
CA VAL A 11 5.69 0.37 -2.37
C VAL A 11 6.64 -0.63 -1.76
N GLU A 12 7.84 -0.16 -1.45
CA GLU A 12 8.84 -0.95 -0.75
C GLU A 12 8.76 -0.58 0.72
N TRP A 13 8.65 -1.58 1.57
CA TRP A 13 8.54 -1.31 2.99
C TRP A 13 9.27 -2.40 3.75
N ARG A 14 9.59 -2.10 5.01
CA ARG A 14 10.26 -3.06 5.86
C ARG A 14 9.30 -3.57 6.90
N ASP A 15 9.27 -4.88 7.04
CA ASP A 15 8.41 -5.51 8.02
C ASP A 15 9.20 -5.79 9.27
N ILE A 16 8.49 -6.08 10.34
CA ILE A 16 9.15 -6.50 11.57
C ILE A 16 9.42 -7.99 11.47
N LEU A 17 10.45 -8.41 12.16
CA LEU A 17 10.83 -9.81 12.20
C LEU A 17 11.08 -10.21 13.64
N GLN A 18 10.46 -11.28 14.04
CA GLN A 18 10.66 -11.83 15.37
C GLN A 18 11.06 -13.28 15.22
N THR A 19 12.12 -13.67 15.94
CA THR A 19 12.59 -15.04 15.91
C THR A 19 12.34 -15.68 17.26
N SER A 20 12.26 -17.00 17.27
CA SER A 20 12.01 -17.71 18.51
C SER A 20 13.17 -18.60 18.91
N GLY A 21 14.28 -18.54 18.21
CA GLY A 21 15.43 -19.37 18.49
C GLY A 21 16.59 -18.55 19.05
N TRP A 22 17.70 -19.24 19.23
CA TRP A 22 18.94 -18.61 19.66
C TRP A 22 19.71 -18.19 18.42
N GLU A 23 19.74 -16.89 18.15
CA GLU A 23 20.36 -16.37 16.93
C GLU A 23 21.17 -15.14 17.24
N SER A 24 22.18 -14.89 16.41
CA SER A 24 22.93 -13.65 16.51
C SER A 24 22.06 -12.52 16.02
N HIS A 25 22.10 -11.40 16.74
CA HIS A 25 21.24 -10.27 16.36
C HIS A 25 21.60 -9.72 14.98
N ASP A 26 22.84 -9.88 14.55
CA ASP A 26 23.25 -9.36 13.25
C ASP A 26 22.79 -10.25 12.11
N GLU A 27 22.23 -11.42 12.39
CA GLU A 27 21.63 -12.27 11.38
C GLU A 27 20.14 -12.01 11.23
N VAL A 28 19.56 -11.17 12.09
CA VAL A 28 18.14 -10.88 12.08
C VAL A 28 17.96 -9.47 11.55
N ASP A 29 17.31 -9.36 10.42
CA ASP A 29 17.14 -8.07 9.77
C ASP A 29 15.70 -7.97 9.30
N CYS A 30 15.23 -6.74 9.15
CA CYS A 30 13.86 -6.50 8.71
C CYS A 30 13.76 -6.82 7.22
N PRO A 31 12.86 -7.73 6.86
CA PRO A 31 12.73 -8.04 5.44
C PRO A 31 12.15 -6.87 4.68
N VAL A 32 12.58 -6.72 3.46
CA VAL A 32 12.06 -5.72 2.55
C VAL A 32 10.97 -6.38 1.73
N ILE A 33 9.78 -5.80 1.82
CA ILE A 33 8.60 -6.31 1.15
C ILE A 33 8.21 -5.32 0.08
N ARG A 34 7.72 -5.82 -1.04
CA ARG A 34 7.23 -4.96 -2.11
C ARG A 34 5.76 -5.25 -2.33
N SER A 35 4.98 -4.19 -2.33
CA SER A 35 3.55 -4.28 -2.59
C SER A 35 3.23 -3.45 -3.81
N VAL A 36 2.34 -3.95 -4.64
CA VAL A 36 1.97 -3.30 -5.89
C VAL A 36 0.49 -2.95 -5.78
N GLY A 37 0.16 -1.74 -6.19
CA GLY A 37 -1.24 -1.35 -6.18
C GLY A 37 -1.42 0.01 -6.80
N TRP A 38 -2.68 0.43 -6.85
CA TRP A 38 -3.05 1.74 -7.38
C TRP A 38 -2.95 2.73 -6.24
N LEU A 39 -2.25 3.82 -6.49
CA LEU A 39 -2.07 4.86 -5.48
C LEU A 39 -3.39 5.57 -5.22
N ILE A 40 -3.73 5.71 -3.95
CA ILE A 40 -4.93 6.42 -3.54
C ILE A 40 -4.49 7.79 -3.06
N PRO A 41 -4.85 8.86 -3.76
CA PRO A 41 -4.50 10.20 -3.29
C PRO A 41 -5.27 10.52 -2.02
N GLN A 42 -4.59 11.14 -1.08
CA GLN A 42 -5.24 11.49 0.18
C GLN A 42 -4.39 12.55 0.86
N ASP A 43 -4.95 13.16 1.89
CA ASP A 43 -4.34 14.34 2.48
C ASP A 43 -3.32 14.06 3.56
N ASP A 44 -3.31 12.85 4.09
CA ASP A 44 -2.42 12.55 5.20
C ASP A 44 -1.00 12.41 4.69
N PRO A 45 -0.08 13.32 5.05
CA PRO A 45 1.27 13.23 4.54
C PRO A 45 2.09 12.10 5.15
N LYS A 46 1.58 11.45 6.16
CA LYS A 46 2.33 10.42 6.86
C LYS A 46 1.95 9.02 6.43
N THR A 47 1.02 8.89 5.50
CA THR A 47 0.51 7.58 5.12
C THR A 47 0.45 7.47 3.61
N ILE A 48 0.81 6.32 3.09
CA ILE A 48 0.63 5.98 1.68
C ILE A 48 -0.41 4.87 1.63
N LYS A 49 -1.43 5.05 0.81
CA LYS A 49 -2.46 4.04 0.63
C LYS A 49 -2.49 3.58 -0.81
N ILE A 50 -2.61 2.28 -0.98
CA ILE A 50 -2.78 1.68 -2.29
C ILE A 50 -3.95 0.72 -2.22
N CYS A 51 -4.52 0.42 -3.37
CA CYS A 51 -5.57 -0.60 -3.47
C CYS A 51 -5.21 -1.56 -4.57
N ASN A 52 -5.77 -2.75 -4.50
CA ASN A 52 -5.48 -3.76 -5.50
C ASN A 52 -6.54 -3.84 -6.59
N THR A 53 -7.67 -3.19 -6.42
CA THR A 53 -8.77 -3.30 -7.36
C THR A 53 -9.49 -1.97 -7.44
N LEU A 54 -9.75 -1.53 -8.65
CA LEU A 54 -10.48 -0.30 -8.90
C LEU A 54 -11.77 -0.63 -9.62
N ALA A 55 -12.87 -0.02 -9.20
CA ALA A 55 -14.13 -0.12 -9.91
C ALA A 55 -14.19 0.99 -10.94
N PRO A 56 -14.77 0.73 -12.10
CA PRO A 56 -14.99 1.81 -13.06
C PRO A 56 -15.92 2.84 -12.48
N GLU A 57 -15.78 4.09 -12.96
CA GLU A 57 -16.57 5.14 -12.35
C GLU A 57 -18.06 4.95 -12.59
N ASN A 58 -18.46 4.19 -13.58
CA ASN A 58 -19.87 3.93 -13.78
C ASN A 58 -20.29 2.57 -13.29
N PHE A 59 -19.48 1.95 -12.46
CA PHE A 59 -19.79 0.62 -11.94
C PHE A 59 -20.91 0.67 -10.92
N ASP A 60 -20.97 1.71 -10.14
CA ASP A 60 -21.89 1.81 -9.02
C ASP A 60 -22.77 3.03 -9.26
N GLU A 61 -24.06 2.86 -9.04
CA GLU A 61 -24.99 3.95 -9.27
C GLU A 61 -24.85 5.06 -8.26
N THR A 62 -24.14 4.81 -7.17
CA THR A 62 -23.86 5.89 -6.23
C THR A 62 -22.91 6.91 -6.82
N LYS A 63 -22.21 6.55 -7.88
CA LYS A 63 -21.29 7.44 -8.55
C LYS A 63 -20.07 7.78 -7.75
N GLU A 64 -19.76 6.98 -6.79
CA GLU A 64 -18.54 7.15 -6.02
C GLU A 64 -17.52 6.13 -6.48
N ASP A 65 -16.31 6.60 -6.62
CA ASP A 65 -15.21 5.70 -6.91
C ASP A 65 -14.99 4.77 -5.74
N LYS A 66 -14.82 3.52 -6.05
CA LYS A 66 -14.63 2.53 -5.00
C LYS A 66 -13.29 1.85 -5.19
N GLU A 67 -12.60 1.70 -4.11
CA GLU A 67 -11.37 0.93 -4.08
C GLU A 67 -11.58 -0.30 -3.24
N TYR A 68 -10.94 -1.38 -3.61
CA TYR A 68 -11.06 -2.63 -2.91
C TYR A 68 -9.67 -3.13 -2.57
N GLY A 69 -9.53 -3.67 -1.37
CA GLY A 69 -8.24 -4.19 -0.95
C GLY A 69 -7.26 -3.09 -0.65
N ILE A 70 -7.62 -2.23 0.28
CA ILE A 70 -6.81 -1.06 0.59
C ILE A 70 -5.76 -1.44 1.62
N THR A 71 -4.53 -1.04 1.37
CA THR A 71 -3.44 -1.18 2.31
C THR A 71 -2.88 0.19 2.60
N ALA A 72 -2.69 0.50 3.87
CA ALA A 72 -2.13 1.76 4.30
C ALA A 72 -0.76 1.52 4.90
N PHE A 73 0.22 2.28 4.44
CA PHE A 73 1.60 2.18 4.93
C PHE A 73 1.96 3.48 5.61
N PRO A 74 2.50 3.44 6.83
CA PRO A 74 3.05 4.64 7.41
C PRO A 74 4.35 4.98 6.71
N LYS A 75 4.55 6.25 6.39
CA LYS A 75 5.81 6.67 5.84
C LYS A 75 6.87 6.61 6.91
N GLY A 76 8.07 6.27 6.51
CA GLY A 76 9.15 6.15 7.45
C GLY A 76 9.39 4.74 7.95
N CYS A 77 8.65 3.80 7.46
CA CYS A 77 8.88 2.39 7.81
C CYS A 77 9.59 1.64 6.72
#